data_c07831a27069b12625c82d837e2898d2
#
_entry.id   c07831a27069b12625c82d837e2898d2
#
_cell.length_a   1.000
_cell.length_b   1.000
_cell.length_c   1.000
_cell.angle_alpha   90.00
_cell.angle_beta   90.00
_cell.angle_gamma   90.00
#
_symmetry.space_group_name_H-M   'P 1'
#
loop_
_entity.id
_entity.type
_entity.pdbx_description
1 polymer ?
#
loop_
_entity_poly.entity_id
_entity_poly.type
_entity_poly.pdbx_seq_one_letter_code
_entity_poly.pdbx_strand_id
1 'polypeptide(L)'
;FVGSRGLGDVYKRQAEVDLLWFGGIGTYVRGDAESDAAVGDRANDGVRVGASQVRAQVIGEGANLGVTQQGRVDFARAGGGINTDAIDNSAGVDCSDHEVNIKILLGAAVAAGDLTAIQRDRLLADMTDEVADLVLRDNYDQTQALTLMADAAAARLDDHQALIRALERGPLKLDRRLEGLPDEEEMAARRAAGAGLMRPELAVLLAYAKMDLFDR
;
A
#
# COMPACT_ATOMS: atom_id res chain seq x y z
N PHE A 1 -19.17 10.96 4.27
CA PHE A 1 -20.10 11.52 3.27
C PHE A 1 -20.82 10.36 2.57
N VAL A 2 -22.09 10.12 2.86
CA VAL A 2 -22.93 9.17 2.13
C VAL A 2 -23.60 9.94 0.99
N GLY A 3 -22.91 10.05 -0.14
CA GLY A 3 -23.49 10.63 -1.35
C GLY A 3 -24.47 9.65 -2.00
N SER A 4 -25.59 10.15 -2.49
CA SER A 4 -26.51 9.40 -3.35
C SER A 4 -25.74 8.81 -4.53
N ARG A 5 -26.10 7.58 -4.97
CA ARG A 5 -25.57 6.97 -6.20
C ARG A 5 -25.70 7.99 -7.34
N GLY A 6 -24.58 8.37 -7.96
CA GLY A 6 -24.53 9.35 -9.04
C GLY A 6 -23.86 10.69 -8.72
N LEU A 7 -23.65 11.04 -7.45
CA LEU A 7 -22.85 12.22 -7.10
C LEU A 7 -21.41 11.88 -6.73
N GLY A 8 -21.11 10.65 -6.35
CA GLY A 8 -19.78 10.25 -5.90
C GLY A 8 -18.72 10.33 -6.99
N ASP A 9 -19.03 10.04 -8.23
CA ASP A 9 -18.14 10.18 -9.37
C ASP A 9 -17.90 11.65 -9.73
N VAL A 10 -18.96 12.48 -9.67
CA VAL A 10 -18.88 13.93 -9.94
C VAL A 10 -17.92 14.59 -8.93
N TYR A 11 -18.02 14.27 -7.65
CA TYR A 11 -17.14 14.84 -6.64
C TYR A 11 -15.68 14.43 -6.86
N LYS A 12 -15.41 13.16 -7.16
CA LYS A 12 -14.04 12.70 -7.45
C LYS A 12 -13.41 13.40 -8.65
N ARG A 13 -14.23 13.68 -9.69
CA ARG A 13 -13.77 14.36 -10.91
C ARG A 13 -13.63 15.88 -10.76
N GLN A 14 -14.41 16.50 -9.87
CA GLN A 14 -14.51 17.95 -9.79
C GLN A 14 -13.87 18.58 -8.56
N ALA A 15 -13.72 17.82 -7.46
CA ALA A 15 -13.16 18.34 -6.24
C ALA A 15 -11.65 18.52 -6.37
N GLU A 16 -11.22 19.79 -6.41
CA GLU A 16 -9.82 20.18 -6.27
C GLU A 16 -9.49 20.23 -4.77
N VAL A 17 -9.03 19.09 -4.24
CA VAL A 17 -8.70 18.95 -2.81
C VAL A 17 -7.25 18.50 -2.66
N ASP A 18 -6.65 18.83 -1.53
CA ASP A 18 -5.29 18.38 -1.23
C ASP A 18 -5.23 16.88 -1.00
N LEU A 19 -6.23 16.33 -0.31
CA LEU A 19 -6.30 14.91 0.02
C LEU A 19 -7.69 14.31 -0.28
N LEU A 20 -7.69 13.19 -1.02
CA LEU A 20 -8.82 12.29 -1.15
C LEU A 20 -8.54 11.02 -0.34
N TRP A 21 -9.30 10.81 0.76
CA TRP A 21 -9.13 9.66 1.63
C TRP A 21 -10.23 8.63 1.45
N PHE A 22 -9.84 7.37 1.15
CA PHE A 22 -10.76 6.24 1.07
C PHE A 22 -10.83 5.52 2.41
N GLY A 23 -11.93 5.71 3.15
CA GLY A 23 -12.15 5.12 4.47
C GLY A 23 -13.06 3.87 4.47
N GLY A 24 -13.49 3.39 3.30
CA GLY A 24 -14.38 2.24 3.15
C GLY A 24 -13.98 1.34 1.98
N ILE A 25 -14.32 0.05 2.08
CA ILE A 25 -14.01 -0.97 1.08
C ILE A 25 -14.75 -0.69 -0.23
N GLY A 26 -14.07 -0.89 -1.34
CA GLY A 26 -14.57 -0.76 -2.70
C GLY A 26 -13.53 -0.12 -3.61
N THR A 27 -13.57 -0.44 -4.91
CA THR A 27 -12.63 0.10 -5.90
C THR A 27 -13.29 1.25 -6.65
N TYR A 28 -12.85 2.45 -6.35
CA TYR A 28 -13.44 3.71 -6.81
C TYR A 28 -12.64 4.43 -7.88
N VAL A 29 -11.35 4.09 -8.03
CA VAL A 29 -10.47 4.63 -9.06
C VAL A 29 -9.79 3.47 -9.77
N ARG A 30 -9.79 3.49 -11.09
CA ARG A 30 -9.11 2.51 -11.95
C ARG A 30 -8.09 3.17 -12.86
N GLY A 31 -7.21 2.38 -13.44
CA GLY A 31 -6.35 2.83 -14.53
C GLY A 31 -7.17 3.29 -15.73
N ASP A 32 -6.65 4.24 -16.47
CA ASP A 32 -7.37 4.83 -17.61
C ASP A 32 -7.64 3.82 -18.74
N ALA A 33 -6.76 2.84 -18.90
CA ALA A 33 -6.91 1.75 -19.88
C ALA A 33 -7.74 0.56 -19.35
N GLU A 34 -8.05 0.50 -18.07
CA GLU A 34 -8.84 -0.59 -17.48
C GLU A 34 -10.33 -0.39 -17.73
N SER A 35 -11.05 -1.49 -17.95
CA SER A 35 -12.51 -1.48 -17.97
C SER A 35 -13.10 -1.77 -16.58
N ASP A 36 -14.31 -1.30 -16.31
CA ASP A 36 -15.01 -1.62 -15.05
C ASP A 36 -15.21 -3.13 -14.87
N ALA A 37 -15.41 -3.86 -15.97
CA ALA A 37 -15.51 -5.33 -15.95
C ALA A 37 -14.19 -6.01 -15.50
N ALA A 38 -13.04 -5.45 -15.86
CA ALA A 38 -11.72 -5.97 -15.44
C ALA A 38 -11.45 -5.74 -13.96
N VAL A 39 -11.97 -4.65 -13.38
CA VAL A 39 -11.87 -4.36 -11.95
C VAL A 39 -12.66 -5.37 -11.10
N GLY A 40 -13.80 -5.84 -11.59
CA GLY A 40 -14.58 -6.90 -10.95
C GLY A 40 -15.44 -6.47 -9.76
N ASP A 41 -15.45 -5.21 -9.39
CA ASP A 41 -16.28 -4.64 -8.31
C ASP A 41 -17.52 -3.95 -8.88
N ARG A 42 -18.52 -4.76 -9.27
CA ARG A 42 -19.76 -4.28 -9.91
C ARG A 42 -20.58 -3.33 -9.05
N ALA A 43 -20.50 -3.44 -7.74
CA ALA A 43 -21.27 -2.60 -6.83
C ALA A 43 -20.89 -1.12 -6.96
N ASN A 44 -19.66 -0.84 -7.35
CA ASN A 44 -19.09 0.49 -7.43
C ASN A 44 -18.92 1.02 -8.87
N ASP A 45 -19.31 0.27 -9.91
CA ASP A 45 -19.16 0.69 -11.32
C ASP A 45 -19.77 2.09 -11.57
N GLY A 46 -20.94 2.38 -11.02
CA GLY A 46 -21.62 3.66 -11.20
C GLY A 46 -20.98 4.87 -10.51
N VAL A 47 -19.96 4.64 -9.68
CA VAL A 47 -19.23 5.71 -8.95
C VAL A 47 -17.74 5.66 -9.18
N ARG A 48 -17.26 4.70 -9.99
CA ARG A 48 -15.84 4.56 -10.33
C ARG A 48 -15.43 5.56 -11.40
N VAL A 49 -14.21 6.06 -11.28
CA VAL A 49 -13.61 7.03 -12.19
C VAL A 49 -12.24 6.54 -12.68
N GLY A 50 -11.78 7.03 -13.83
CA GLY A 50 -10.40 6.84 -14.27
C GLY A 50 -9.43 7.71 -13.45
N ALA A 51 -8.19 7.27 -13.35
CA ALA A 51 -7.15 7.95 -12.56
C ALA A 51 -6.90 9.39 -13.04
N SER A 52 -6.89 9.63 -14.36
CA SER A 52 -6.72 10.96 -14.96
C SER A 52 -7.88 11.93 -14.68
N GLN A 53 -9.01 11.43 -14.21
CA GLN A 53 -10.18 12.24 -13.87
C GLN A 53 -10.15 12.76 -12.42
N VAL A 54 -9.27 12.22 -11.57
CA VAL A 54 -9.15 12.63 -10.18
C VAL A 54 -8.34 13.91 -10.08
N ARG A 55 -8.88 14.93 -9.40
CA ARG A 55 -8.26 16.25 -9.27
C ARG A 55 -7.64 16.50 -7.89
N ALA A 56 -7.66 15.52 -7.01
CA ALA A 56 -6.96 15.60 -5.73
C ALA A 56 -5.44 15.63 -5.96
N GLN A 57 -4.70 16.27 -5.07
CA GLN A 57 -3.23 16.27 -5.11
C GLN A 57 -2.66 14.95 -4.56
N VAL A 58 -3.31 14.41 -3.53
CA VAL A 58 -2.91 13.17 -2.85
C VAL A 58 -4.10 12.26 -2.71
N ILE A 59 -3.88 10.96 -2.93
CA ILE A 59 -4.83 9.90 -2.57
C ILE A 59 -4.24 9.09 -1.42
N GLY A 60 -5.05 8.86 -0.37
CA GLY A 60 -4.74 7.96 0.73
C GLY A 60 -5.79 6.84 0.86
N GLU A 61 -5.33 5.61 1.06
CA GLU A 61 -6.17 4.42 1.12
C GLU A 61 -6.19 3.85 2.54
N GLY A 62 -7.08 4.38 3.40
CA GLY A 62 -7.32 3.85 4.74
C GLY A 62 -8.09 2.52 4.74
N ALA A 63 -8.70 2.15 3.62
CA ALA A 63 -9.28 0.83 3.37
C ALA A 63 -8.66 0.21 2.13
N ASN A 64 -8.67 -1.13 2.06
CA ASN A 64 -8.06 -1.86 0.95
C ASN A 64 -8.79 -1.62 -0.37
N LEU A 65 -8.02 -1.65 -1.47
CA LEU A 65 -8.51 -1.69 -2.85
C LEU A 65 -9.33 -0.47 -3.28
N GLY A 66 -9.09 0.71 -2.70
CA GLY A 66 -9.75 1.95 -3.11
C GLY A 66 -9.41 2.35 -4.54
N VAL A 67 -8.20 2.02 -4.97
CA VAL A 67 -7.64 2.27 -6.30
C VAL A 67 -7.04 0.98 -6.85
N THR A 68 -7.19 0.70 -8.16
CA THR A 68 -6.46 -0.41 -8.78
C THR A 68 -4.96 -0.10 -8.83
N GLN A 69 -4.11 -1.11 -8.90
CA GLN A 69 -2.66 -0.88 -9.01
C GLN A 69 -2.31 -0.04 -10.23
N GLN A 70 -2.95 -0.31 -11.38
CA GLN A 70 -2.75 0.51 -12.57
C GLN A 70 -3.26 1.95 -12.36
N GLY A 71 -4.37 2.13 -11.65
CA GLY A 71 -4.89 3.45 -11.29
C GLY A 71 -3.91 4.24 -10.41
N ARG A 72 -3.24 3.58 -9.46
CA ARG A 72 -2.18 4.19 -8.65
C ARG A 72 -1.00 4.66 -9.50
N VAL A 73 -0.57 3.81 -10.42
CA VAL A 73 0.54 4.13 -11.34
C VAL A 73 0.18 5.29 -12.27
N ASP A 74 -1.01 5.29 -12.85
CA ASP A 74 -1.48 6.35 -13.76
C ASP A 74 -1.62 7.69 -13.01
N PHE A 75 -2.18 7.67 -11.79
CA PHE A 75 -2.29 8.86 -10.94
C PHE A 75 -0.91 9.41 -10.55
N ALA A 76 0.03 8.54 -10.18
CA ALA A 76 1.40 8.94 -9.84
C ALA A 76 2.14 9.51 -11.05
N ARG A 77 1.96 8.93 -12.26
CA ARG A 77 2.53 9.46 -13.51
C ARG A 77 2.01 10.85 -13.86
N ALA A 78 0.77 11.14 -13.50
CA ALA A 78 0.18 12.47 -13.67
C ALA A 78 0.67 13.50 -12.63
N GLY A 79 1.54 13.10 -11.71
CA GLY A 79 2.12 13.95 -10.66
C GLY A 79 1.39 13.91 -9.34
N GLY A 80 0.38 13.04 -9.16
CA GLY A 80 -0.33 12.86 -7.91
C GLY A 80 0.48 12.07 -6.88
N GLY A 81 0.29 12.39 -5.60
CA GLY A 81 0.89 11.66 -4.48
C GLY A 81 0.02 10.45 -4.11
N ILE A 82 0.57 9.24 -4.19
CA ILE A 82 -0.14 8.01 -3.80
C ILE A 82 0.87 6.92 -3.43
N ASN A 83 0.53 6.10 -2.44
CA ASN A 83 1.21 4.84 -2.14
C ASN A 83 0.39 3.65 -2.68
N THR A 84 0.48 2.51 -2.01
CA THR A 84 -0.50 1.42 -2.08
C THR A 84 -1.34 1.41 -0.81
N ASP A 85 -2.49 0.75 -0.85
CA ASP A 85 -3.32 0.52 0.34
C ASP A 85 -2.55 -0.18 1.47
N ALA A 86 -1.73 -1.16 1.14
CA ALA A 86 -0.89 -1.87 2.11
C ALA A 86 0.11 -0.97 2.85
N ILE A 87 0.50 0.17 2.26
CA ILE A 87 1.32 1.18 2.92
C ILE A 87 0.44 2.11 3.77
N ASP A 88 -0.66 2.62 3.20
CA ASP A 88 -1.47 3.65 3.84
C ASP A 88 -2.27 3.14 5.04
N ASN A 89 -2.64 1.84 5.03
CA ASN A 89 -3.40 1.22 6.12
C ASN A 89 -2.60 0.21 6.96
N SER A 90 -1.28 0.18 6.83
CA SER A 90 -0.42 -0.81 7.51
C SER A 90 -0.50 -0.73 9.04
N ALA A 91 -0.82 0.42 9.62
CA ALA A 91 -0.88 0.60 11.08
C ALA A 91 -1.87 -0.34 11.77
N GLY A 92 -3.00 -0.65 11.12
CA GLY A 92 -4.00 -1.57 11.67
C GLY A 92 -3.48 -3.00 11.83
N VAL A 93 -2.83 -3.52 10.81
CA VAL A 93 -2.25 -4.86 10.83
C VAL A 93 -1.00 -4.92 11.71
N ASP A 94 -0.17 -3.90 11.68
CA ASP A 94 1.04 -3.80 12.49
C ASP A 94 0.72 -3.79 14.00
N CYS A 95 -0.29 -3.01 14.40
CA CYS A 95 -0.84 -3.04 15.75
C CYS A 95 -1.30 -4.45 16.14
N SER A 96 -2.02 -5.13 15.23
CA SER A 96 -2.49 -6.50 15.45
C SER A 96 -1.33 -7.49 15.59
N ASP A 97 -0.29 -7.36 14.78
CA ASP A 97 0.90 -8.22 14.84
C ASP A 97 1.63 -8.08 16.18
N HIS A 98 1.87 -6.86 16.65
CA HIS A 98 2.44 -6.61 17.97
C HIS A 98 1.57 -7.20 19.07
N GLU A 99 0.27 -6.87 19.08
CA GLU A 99 -0.66 -7.28 20.12
C GLU A 99 -0.81 -8.80 20.20
N VAL A 100 -0.96 -9.48 19.06
CA VAL A 100 -1.15 -10.94 19.02
C VAL A 100 0.10 -11.67 19.51
N ASN A 101 1.29 -11.26 19.07
CA ASN A 101 2.54 -11.89 19.48
C ASN A 101 2.79 -11.71 20.99
N ILE A 102 2.55 -10.52 21.55
CA ILE A 102 2.64 -10.26 22.97
C ILE A 102 1.64 -11.13 23.75
N LYS A 103 0.39 -11.23 23.29
CA LYS A 103 -0.64 -12.06 23.92
C LYS A 103 -0.28 -13.56 23.89
N ILE A 104 0.31 -14.06 22.82
CA ILE A 104 0.78 -15.44 22.71
C ILE A 104 1.87 -15.69 23.76
N LEU A 105 2.88 -14.83 23.83
CA LEU A 105 3.97 -14.94 24.80
C LEU A 105 3.48 -14.90 26.23
N LEU A 106 2.66 -13.92 26.58
CA LEU A 106 2.11 -13.77 27.93
C LEU A 106 1.12 -14.88 28.27
N GLY A 107 0.40 -15.42 27.29
CA GLY A 107 -0.45 -16.59 27.46
C GLY A 107 0.34 -17.84 27.85
N ALA A 108 1.50 -18.05 27.24
CA ALA A 108 2.42 -19.15 27.63
C ALA A 108 2.94 -18.97 29.08
N ALA A 109 3.30 -17.75 29.48
CA ALA A 109 3.73 -17.45 30.84
C ALA A 109 2.62 -17.71 31.88
N VAL A 110 1.36 -17.37 31.54
CA VAL A 110 0.20 -17.70 32.41
C VAL A 110 -0.01 -19.22 32.51
N ALA A 111 0.11 -19.94 31.40
CA ALA A 111 -0.02 -21.39 31.41
C ALA A 111 1.09 -22.10 32.20
N ALA A 112 2.30 -21.53 32.22
CA ALA A 112 3.43 -22.01 33.00
C ALA A 112 3.30 -21.67 34.52
N GLY A 113 2.38 -20.74 34.91
CA GLY A 113 2.21 -20.28 36.26
C GLY A 113 3.16 -19.14 36.68
N ASP A 114 3.90 -18.60 35.73
CA ASP A 114 4.83 -17.46 35.97
C ASP A 114 4.09 -16.15 36.13
N LEU A 115 2.90 -16.03 35.55
CA LEU A 115 2.00 -14.87 35.64
C LEU A 115 0.58 -15.32 35.99
N THR A 116 -0.14 -14.48 36.71
CA THR A 116 -1.60 -14.61 36.82
C THR A 116 -2.29 -13.89 35.65
N ALA A 117 -3.52 -14.25 35.34
CA ALA A 117 -4.32 -13.58 34.31
C ALA A 117 -4.47 -12.08 34.60
N ILE A 118 -4.63 -11.70 35.85
CA ILE A 118 -4.75 -10.28 36.30
C ILE A 118 -3.44 -9.52 36.03
N GLN A 119 -2.29 -10.13 36.32
CA GLN A 119 -0.99 -9.51 36.02
C GLN A 119 -0.76 -9.34 34.54
N ARG A 120 -1.14 -10.35 33.71
CA ARG A 120 -1.09 -10.28 32.25
C ARG A 120 -1.93 -9.11 31.73
N ASP A 121 -3.18 -8.99 32.18
CA ASP A 121 -4.11 -7.95 31.69
C ASP A 121 -3.60 -6.56 32.07
N ARG A 122 -3.01 -6.40 33.27
CA ARG A 122 -2.38 -5.14 33.66
C ARG A 122 -1.16 -4.82 32.81
N LEU A 123 -0.29 -5.79 32.55
CA LEU A 123 0.90 -5.59 31.72
C LEU A 123 0.52 -5.21 30.30
N LEU A 124 -0.50 -5.85 29.71
CA LEU A 124 -1.01 -5.48 28.39
C LEU A 124 -1.52 -4.02 28.34
N ALA A 125 -2.23 -3.59 29.38
CA ALA A 125 -2.68 -2.21 29.49
C ALA A 125 -1.52 -1.22 29.62
N ASP A 126 -0.51 -1.57 30.42
CA ASP A 126 0.68 -0.72 30.64
C ASP A 126 1.55 -0.60 29.38
N MET A 127 1.49 -1.58 28.44
CA MET A 127 2.25 -1.58 27.17
C MET A 127 1.55 -0.84 26.04
N THR A 128 0.34 -0.35 26.21
CA THR A 128 -0.48 0.22 25.11
C THR A 128 0.22 1.37 24.39
N ASP A 129 0.78 2.31 25.14
CA ASP A 129 1.44 3.48 24.57
C ASP A 129 2.75 3.09 23.85
N GLU A 130 3.50 2.14 24.38
CA GLU A 130 4.73 1.62 23.75
C GLU A 130 4.42 0.94 22.41
N VAL A 131 3.37 0.12 22.35
CA VAL A 131 2.92 -0.49 21.08
C VAL A 131 2.48 0.58 20.09
N ALA A 132 1.75 1.60 20.52
CA ALA A 132 1.34 2.70 19.65
C ALA A 132 2.55 3.46 19.07
N ASP A 133 3.56 3.74 19.87
CA ASP A 133 4.79 4.41 19.44
C ASP A 133 5.58 3.56 18.43
N LEU A 134 5.67 2.24 18.63
CA LEU A 134 6.30 1.32 17.69
C LEU A 134 5.57 1.33 16.35
N VAL A 135 4.25 1.18 16.35
CA VAL A 135 3.41 1.20 15.14
C VAL A 135 3.57 2.52 14.37
N LEU A 136 3.55 3.67 15.06
CA LEU A 136 3.77 4.97 14.43
C LEU A 136 5.16 5.07 13.81
N ARG A 137 6.19 4.56 14.49
CA ARG A 137 7.57 4.54 13.97
C ARG A 137 7.68 3.66 12.73
N ASP A 138 7.15 2.45 12.75
CA ASP A 138 7.23 1.51 11.63
C ASP A 138 6.55 2.07 10.38
N ASN A 139 5.40 2.73 10.55
CA ASN A 139 4.71 3.41 9.45
C ASN A 139 5.52 4.61 8.93
N TYR A 140 6.13 5.39 9.81
CA TYR A 140 7.01 6.49 9.40
C TYR A 140 8.23 5.97 8.63
N ASP A 141 8.94 4.98 9.15
CA ASP A 141 10.15 4.43 8.56
C ASP A 141 9.85 3.79 7.19
N GLN A 142 8.72 3.09 7.04
CA GLN A 142 8.27 2.52 5.79
C GLN A 142 8.00 3.60 4.73
N THR A 143 7.30 4.66 5.08
CA THR A 143 7.02 5.76 4.14
C THR A 143 8.27 6.58 3.82
N GLN A 144 9.19 6.74 4.79
CA GLN A 144 10.49 7.35 4.59
C GLN A 144 11.35 6.54 3.60
N ALA A 145 11.40 5.21 3.76
CA ALA A 145 12.10 4.33 2.83
C ALA A 145 11.58 4.51 1.39
N LEU A 146 10.25 4.54 1.21
CA LEU A 146 9.65 4.80 -0.10
C LEU A 146 10.01 6.17 -0.67
N THR A 147 10.10 7.19 0.17
CA THR A 147 10.51 8.53 -0.27
C THR A 147 11.93 8.51 -0.80
N LEU A 148 12.86 7.91 -0.07
CA LEU A 148 14.26 7.77 -0.51
C LEU A 148 14.38 6.92 -1.78
N MET A 149 13.60 5.85 -1.91
CA MET A 149 13.55 5.04 -3.13
C MET A 149 13.01 5.83 -4.32
N ALA A 150 11.96 6.63 -4.13
CA ALA A 150 11.36 7.45 -5.17
C ALA A 150 12.30 8.55 -5.66
N ASP A 151 12.99 9.22 -4.77
CA ASP A 151 13.99 10.26 -5.11
C ASP A 151 15.14 9.70 -5.97
N ALA A 152 15.53 8.45 -5.73
CA ALA A 152 16.59 7.78 -6.47
C ALA A 152 16.08 6.93 -7.65
N ALA A 153 14.77 6.86 -7.89
CA ALA A 153 14.16 5.86 -8.76
C ALA A 153 14.70 5.85 -10.19
N ALA A 154 14.90 7.02 -10.78
CA ALA A 154 15.44 7.12 -12.14
C ALA A 154 16.90 6.68 -12.21
N ALA A 155 17.72 7.11 -11.26
CA ALA A 155 19.15 6.76 -11.21
C ALA A 155 19.38 5.27 -10.89
N ARG A 156 18.44 4.63 -10.21
CA ARG A 156 18.50 3.23 -9.78
C ARG A 156 17.58 2.29 -10.56
N LEU A 157 17.12 2.70 -11.73
CA LEU A 157 16.19 1.89 -12.52
C LEU A 157 16.75 0.50 -12.85
N ASP A 158 18.05 0.40 -13.14
CA ASP A 158 18.71 -0.88 -13.44
C ASP A 158 18.82 -1.79 -12.22
N ASP A 159 19.02 -1.21 -11.02
CA ASP A 159 19.00 -1.96 -9.77
C ASP A 159 17.60 -2.51 -9.48
N HIS A 160 16.57 -1.69 -9.69
CA HIS A 160 15.17 -2.12 -9.54
C HIS A 160 14.82 -3.25 -10.52
N GLN A 161 15.25 -3.15 -11.79
CA GLN A 161 15.06 -4.21 -12.77
C GLN A 161 15.77 -5.51 -12.37
N ALA A 162 17.00 -5.39 -11.86
CA ALA A 162 17.75 -6.55 -11.37
C ALA A 162 17.04 -7.22 -10.17
N LEU A 163 16.51 -6.42 -9.23
CA LEU A 163 15.74 -6.91 -8.09
C LEU A 163 14.46 -7.63 -8.55
N ILE A 164 13.67 -7.04 -9.45
CA ILE A 164 12.47 -7.67 -10.00
C ILE A 164 12.81 -9.04 -10.59
N ARG A 165 13.84 -9.13 -11.45
CA ARG A 165 14.29 -10.40 -12.05
C ARG A 165 14.79 -11.41 -11.02
N ALA A 166 15.38 -10.95 -9.91
CA ALA A 166 15.81 -11.83 -8.82
C ALA A 166 14.58 -12.39 -8.06
N LEU A 167 13.60 -11.56 -7.76
CA LEU A 167 12.35 -11.96 -7.08
C LEU A 167 11.50 -12.90 -7.95
N GLU A 168 11.45 -12.70 -9.27
CA GLU A 168 10.78 -13.62 -10.21
C GLU A 168 11.40 -15.04 -10.19
N ARG A 169 12.73 -15.12 -10.08
CA ARG A 169 13.46 -16.40 -10.05
C ARG A 169 13.55 -17.00 -8.65
N GLY A 170 13.42 -16.16 -7.63
CA GLY A 170 13.51 -16.53 -6.23
C GLY A 170 12.33 -17.39 -5.72
N PRO A 171 12.33 -17.74 -4.44
CA PRO A 171 11.27 -18.57 -3.85
C PRO A 171 9.90 -17.88 -3.85
N LEU A 172 9.86 -16.57 -3.75
CA LEU A 172 8.61 -15.78 -3.71
C LEU A 172 7.88 -15.74 -5.05
N LYS A 173 8.57 -16.05 -6.19
CA LYS A 173 7.95 -16.14 -7.52
C LYS A 173 7.12 -14.90 -7.88
N LEU A 174 7.68 -13.71 -7.70
CA LEU A 174 7.02 -12.46 -8.09
C LEU A 174 6.48 -12.58 -9.52
N ASP A 175 5.21 -12.22 -9.71
CA ASP A 175 4.56 -12.12 -11.02
C ASP A 175 4.35 -10.63 -11.35
N ARG A 176 5.17 -10.08 -12.26
CA ARG A 176 5.09 -8.66 -12.65
C ARG A 176 3.71 -8.23 -13.09
N ARG A 177 3.04 -9.10 -13.85
CA ARG A 177 1.74 -8.77 -14.42
C ARG A 177 0.68 -8.69 -13.36
N LEU A 178 0.71 -9.63 -12.40
CA LEU A 178 -0.21 -9.66 -11.28
C LEU A 178 -0.01 -8.44 -10.37
N GLU A 179 1.26 -8.08 -10.14
CA GLU A 179 1.64 -6.97 -9.25
C GLU A 179 1.60 -5.59 -9.94
N GLY A 180 1.24 -5.53 -11.21
CA GLY A 180 1.20 -4.27 -11.96
C GLY A 180 2.56 -3.60 -12.13
N LEU A 181 3.64 -4.40 -12.16
CA LEU A 181 5.00 -3.90 -12.40
C LEU A 181 5.29 -3.85 -13.91
N PRO A 182 6.17 -2.94 -14.36
CA PRO A 182 6.49 -2.76 -15.76
C PRO A 182 7.18 -4.01 -16.35
N ASP A 183 6.84 -4.35 -17.56
CA ASP A 183 7.53 -5.37 -18.34
C ASP A 183 8.89 -4.88 -18.86
N GLU A 184 9.60 -5.72 -19.62
CA GLU A 184 10.93 -5.38 -20.14
C GLU A 184 10.89 -4.25 -21.18
N GLU A 185 9.83 -4.15 -21.96
CA GLU A 185 9.65 -3.10 -22.97
C GLU A 185 9.39 -1.76 -22.27
N GLU A 186 8.50 -1.74 -21.31
CA GLU A 186 8.21 -0.54 -20.52
C GLU A 186 9.44 -0.09 -19.71
N MET A 187 10.22 -1.02 -19.13
CA MET A 187 11.47 -0.70 -18.46
C MET A 187 12.49 -0.05 -19.40
N ALA A 188 12.59 -0.55 -20.64
CA ALA A 188 13.45 0.04 -21.66
C ALA A 188 12.98 1.44 -22.08
N ALA A 189 11.68 1.65 -22.22
CA ALA A 189 11.10 2.95 -22.53
C ALA A 189 11.35 3.97 -21.41
N ARG A 190 11.19 3.57 -20.13
CA ARG A 190 11.49 4.44 -18.97
C ARG A 190 12.97 4.80 -18.92
N ARG A 191 13.85 3.86 -19.19
CA ARG A 191 15.31 4.14 -19.26
C ARG A 191 15.62 5.18 -20.31
N ALA A 192 15.05 5.03 -21.50
CA ALA A 192 15.24 5.99 -22.60
C ALA A 192 14.71 7.39 -22.25
N ALA A 193 13.64 7.46 -21.46
CA ALA A 193 13.03 8.70 -20.98
C ALA A 193 13.70 9.29 -19.73
N GLY A 194 14.68 8.62 -19.12
CA GLY A 194 15.27 9.03 -17.85
C GLY A 194 14.30 8.95 -16.68
N ALA A 195 13.27 8.10 -16.77
CA ALA A 195 12.24 7.92 -15.76
C ALA A 195 12.52 6.68 -14.89
N GLY A 196 12.02 6.70 -13.64
CA GLY A 196 12.11 5.60 -12.69
C GLY A 196 10.80 4.83 -12.52
N LEU A 197 10.78 3.95 -11.53
CA LEU A 197 9.54 3.36 -11.04
C LEU A 197 8.72 4.40 -10.28
N MET A 198 7.41 4.29 -10.37
CA MET A 198 6.48 5.10 -9.58
C MET A 198 6.42 4.59 -8.14
N ARG A 199 6.05 5.46 -7.21
CA ARG A 199 5.96 5.14 -5.78
C ARG A 199 5.11 3.90 -5.47
N PRO A 200 3.94 3.66 -6.10
CA PRO A 200 3.19 2.43 -5.90
C PRO A 200 3.93 1.15 -6.36
N GLU A 201 4.74 1.24 -7.41
CA GLU A 201 5.57 0.13 -7.88
C GLU A 201 6.73 -0.15 -6.93
N LEU A 202 7.34 0.90 -6.39
CA LEU A 202 8.38 0.80 -5.36
C LEU A 202 7.82 0.20 -4.06
N ALA A 203 6.57 0.50 -3.70
CA ALA A 203 5.89 -0.10 -2.56
C ALA A 203 5.76 -1.63 -2.69
N VAL A 204 5.43 -2.12 -3.89
CA VAL A 204 5.43 -3.56 -4.18
C VAL A 204 6.82 -4.15 -3.99
N LEU A 205 7.87 -3.53 -4.54
CA LEU A 205 9.23 -4.03 -4.38
C LEU A 205 9.68 -4.02 -2.92
N LEU A 206 9.31 -3.01 -2.15
CA LEU A 206 9.61 -2.95 -0.72
C LEU A 206 8.94 -4.10 0.04
N ALA A 207 7.67 -4.42 -0.28
CA ALA A 207 6.96 -5.54 0.33
C ALA A 207 7.65 -6.87 0.04
N TYR A 208 8.01 -7.14 -1.22
CA TYR A 208 8.71 -8.36 -1.61
C TYR A 208 10.11 -8.44 -0.99
N ALA A 209 10.84 -7.33 -0.89
CA ALA A 209 12.14 -7.29 -0.23
C ALA A 209 12.04 -7.62 1.28
N LYS A 210 11.00 -7.12 1.97
CA LYS A 210 10.74 -7.47 3.37
C LYS A 210 10.44 -8.96 3.53
N MET A 211 9.61 -9.55 2.68
CA MET A 211 9.32 -10.99 2.70
C MET A 211 10.57 -11.84 2.46
N ASP A 212 11.39 -11.48 1.48
CA ASP A 212 12.65 -12.20 1.19
C ASP A 212 13.64 -12.12 2.36
N LEU A 213 13.70 -10.98 3.05
CA LEU A 213 14.55 -10.80 4.24
C LEU A 213 14.04 -11.60 5.44
N PHE A 214 12.72 -11.68 5.62
CA PHE A 214 12.10 -12.43 6.71
C PHE A 214 12.36 -13.94 6.60
N ASP A 215 12.39 -14.48 5.37
CA ASP A 215 12.57 -15.91 5.10
C ASP A 215 14.05 -16.38 5.16
N ARG A 216 15.00 -15.47 5.30
CA ARG A 216 16.45 -15.75 5.39
C ARG A 216 16.92 -15.97 6.81
#